data_4d1b21ac8c0b3e4f9318292b6e5bea98
#
_entry.id   4d1b21ac8c0b3e4f9318292b6e5bea98
#
_cell.length_a   1.000
_cell.length_b   1.000
_cell.length_c   1.000
_cell.angle_alpha   90.00
_cell.angle_beta   90.00
_cell.angle_gamma   90.00
#
_symmetry.space_group_name_H-M   'P 1'
#
loop_
_entity.id
_entity.type
_entity.pdbx_description
1 polymer ?
#
loop_
_entity_poly.entity_id
_entity_poly.type
_entity_poly.pdbx_seq_one_letter_code
_entity_poly.pdbx_strand_id
1 'polypeptide(L)'
;TLVGGLARAQDCPSQKYKRSSQTPIVKDMVNPHPSEYDFELPMPCGGKLFLRHVCIPARSFLDDFQFNMGCAECRRKDEGFMEAKHIAAVAGAFTLEDLPEAWRAKLIELGRRGDGLCPAPDDKSSKALYYFIGKYEISNWQWQTVMADDCPGWDKAFTTEDPRPKTNISWFEAMEFTRRYTEWLLQNRRAALPSFPAGRYAFIRLPTEVEWEYAARGGHMITASEMNRQEFFPLNNRHFSDFGVYTQAGAAKPPEKLSWIGTKCPNPLELFDTAGNAAEIMLDPFQYFKGSRPHGATGGFVIKGGSYSKSRAEIMPGRREEMPFFLEDGAFRSNDLGLRVVLSGIVTPQNRSKALRQQWSKMAERDRLSKADSGVTRSAIDEVRGKILIAELERRAAAAANEVEKEELLSEADYIKRLTTMVGGRQSLSLEALIWKALFSVESLHKYTVQRNQMEDELQRLKKMKSEPLPESEIESLNKNISGLTEQISHSSAAIDYLTDSYLENIRESQKFSQDAIERQLDSLFQHQILEESLRSSLNSRLEFFRNHISRYATNPDDIRPETIIQDIISEITS
;
A
#
# COMPACT_ATOMS: atom_id res chain seq x y z
N THR A 1 -0.50 -0.61 -31.64
CA THR A 1 0.67 -1.26 -31.08
C THR A 1 1.00 -0.59 -29.74
N LEU A 2 0.24 -0.95 -28.72
CA LEU A 2 0.44 -0.55 -27.32
C LEU A 2 1.05 -1.78 -26.63
N VAL A 3 2.35 -1.79 -26.51
CA VAL A 3 3.03 -2.68 -25.56
C VAL A 3 3.03 -1.92 -24.24
N GLY A 4 2.12 -2.32 -23.35
CA GLY A 4 2.08 -1.86 -21.97
C GLY A 4 3.42 -2.04 -21.32
N GLY A 5 3.83 -1.05 -20.52
CA GLY A 5 5.05 -1.09 -19.72
C GLY A 5 5.02 -2.23 -18.71
N LEU A 6 5.43 -3.40 -19.15
CA LEU A 6 6.00 -4.41 -18.26
C LEU A 6 7.22 -3.74 -17.63
N ALA A 7 7.25 -3.64 -16.29
CA ALA A 7 8.44 -3.28 -15.56
C ALA A 7 9.60 -4.03 -16.23
N ARG A 8 10.50 -3.28 -16.86
CA ARG A 8 11.69 -3.87 -17.50
C ARG A 8 12.32 -4.78 -16.46
N ALA A 9 12.50 -6.06 -16.81
CA ALA A 9 13.30 -6.96 -16.01
C ALA A 9 14.66 -6.27 -15.87
N GLN A 10 14.84 -5.60 -14.73
CA GLN A 10 16.08 -4.89 -14.45
C GLN A 10 17.19 -5.93 -14.48
N ASP A 11 18.20 -5.68 -15.26
CA ASP A 11 19.39 -6.51 -15.27
C ASP A 11 19.99 -6.47 -13.87
N CYS A 12 19.77 -7.54 -13.14
CA CYS A 12 20.51 -7.74 -11.91
C CYS A 12 22.01 -7.62 -12.22
N PRO A 13 22.81 -7.12 -11.29
CA PRO A 13 24.25 -7.12 -11.45
C PRO A 13 24.68 -8.51 -11.90
N SER A 14 24.97 -8.67 -13.17
CA SER A 14 25.59 -9.92 -13.63
C SER A 14 26.82 -10.09 -12.77
N GLN A 15 27.15 -11.30 -12.35
CA GLN A 15 28.29 -11.67 -11.47
C GLN A 15 29.67 -11.08 -11.88
N LYS A 16 29.72 -9.97 -12.60
CA LYS A 16 30.92 -9.25 -13.05
C LYS A 16 31.77 -8.65 -11.94
N TYR A 17 31.26 -8.61 -10.69
CA TYR A 17 32.09 -8.40 -9.51
C TYR A 17 32.91 -9.65 -9.10
N LYS A 18 33.21 -10.53 -10.06
CA LYS A 18 34.32 -11.46 -9.88
C LYS A 18 35.59 -10.63 -9.76
N ARG A 19 36.18 -10.64 -8.56
CA ARG A 19 37.50 -10.10 -8.27
C ARG A 19 38.42 -10.25 -9.48
N SER A 20 38.59 -9.21 -10.28
CA SER A 20 39.83 -9.00 -10.96
C SER A 20 40.79 -8.46 -9.91
N SER A 21 41.98 -8.99 -9.86
CA SER A 21 43.05 -8.61 -8.92
C SER A 21 43.58 -7.19 -9.10
N GLN A 22 42.86 -6.34 -9.80
CA GLN A 22 43.15 -4.92 -9.98
C GLN A 22 42.10 -4.12 -9.17
N THR A 23 42.62 -3.25 -8.32
CA THR A 23 41.92 -2.32 -7.45
C THR A 23 40.76 -1.65 -8.21
N PRO A 24 39.48 -1.79 -7.82
CA PRO A 24 38.40 -1.08 -8.49
C PRO A 24 38.59 0.41 -8.30
N ILE A 25 38.40 1.15 -9.38
CA ILE A 25 38.52 2.60 -9.39
C ILE A 25 37.46 3.19 -8.48
N VAL A 26 37.85 4.05 -7.57
CA VAL A 26 37.04 4.75 -6.55
C VAL A 26 35.67 5.24 -7.05
N LYS A 27 35.55 5.65 -8.30
CA LYS A 27 34.31 6.12 -8.93
C LYS A 27 33.22 5.07 -9.01
N ASP A 28 33.58 3.81 -9.21
CA ASP A 28 32.61 2.72 -9.41
C ASP A 28 32.04 2.21 -8.08
N MET A 29 32.71 2.51 -6.96
CA MET A 29 32.26 2.10 -5.63
C MET A 29 31.21 3.02 -5.03
N VAL A 30 31.12 4.28 -5.48
CA VAL A 30 30.15 5.26 -4.98
C VAL A 30 28.79 5.10 -5.67
N ASN A 31 28.78 4.63 -6.92
CA ASN A 31 27.58 4.27 -7.67
C ASN A 31 27.87 3.01 -8.50
N PRO A 32 27.81 1.81 -7.89
CA PRO A 32 28.08 0.56 -8.58
C PRO A 32 27.21 0.33 -9.82
N HIS A 33 26.00 0.90 -9.85
CA HIS A 33 25.02 0.74 -10.92
C HIS A 33 24.51 2.10 -11.39
N PRO A 34 25.29 2.87 -12.19
CA PRO A 34 24.83 4.13 -12.76
C PRO A 34 23.55 3.92 -13.59
N SER A 35 22.58 4.81 -13.43
CA SER A 35 21.32 4.78 -14.13
C SER A 35 20.93 6.18 -14.60
N GLU A 36 20.19 6.24 -15.69
CA GLU A 36 19.59 7.49 -16.16
C GLU A 36 18.56 8.07 -15.18
N TYR A 37 18.06 7.26 -14.25
CA TYR A 37 17.13 7.68 -13.21
C TYR A 37 17.81 8.23 -11.95
N ASP A 38 19.15 8.28 -11.88
CA ASP A 38 19.89 8.77 -10.72
C ASP A 38 19.84 10.29 -10.62
N PHE A 39 19.56 10.81 -9.45
CA PHE A 39 19.69 12.22 -9.08
C PHE A 39 20.90 12.36 -8.16
N GLU A 40 21.82 13.22 -8.53
CA GLU A 40 23.09 13.38 -7.84
C GLU A 40 23.07 14.59 -6.94
N LEU A 41 23.56 14.43 -5.70
CA LEU A 41 23.93 15.53 -4.81
C LEU A 41 25.43 15.45 -4.50
N PRO A 42 26.15 16.57 -4.60
CA PRO A 42 27.55 16.62 -4.20
C PRO A 42 27.69 16.45 -2.68
N MET A 43 28.75 15.77 -2.28
CA MET A 43 29.16 15.61 -0.88
C MET A 43 30.52 16.28 -0.64
N PRO A 44 30.90 16.51 0.62
CA PRO A 44 32.25 16.96 0.96
C PRO A 44 33.32 16.08 0.32
N CYS A 45 34.50 16.60 0.18
CA CYS A 45 35.68 15.87 -0.31
C CYS A 45 35.52 15.28 -1.74
N GLY A 46 34.66 15.87 -2.57
CA GLY A 46 34.36 15.35 -3.90
C GLY A 46 33.50 14.11 -3.95
N GLY A 47 32.94 13.71 -2.80
CA GLY A 47 31.98 12.61 -2.72
C GLY A 47 30.67 12.93 -3.44
N LYS A 48 29.82 11.91 -3.60
CA LYS A 48 28.52 12.00 -4.25
C LYS A 48 27.49 11.14 -3.52
N LEU A 49 26.28 11.65 -3.42
CA LEU A 49 25.09 10.90 -3.01
C LEU A 49 24.18 10.72 -4.22
N PHE A 50 23.76 9.50 -4.46
CA PHE A 50 22.80 9.17 -5.51
C PHE A 50 21.43 8.91 -4.93
N LEU A 51 20.44 9.58 -5.48
CA LEU A 51 19.06 9.54 -5.04
C LEU A 51 18.16 9.00 -6.15
N ARG A 52 17.06 8.39 -5.75
CA ARG A 52 15.95 8.00 -6.63
C ARG A 52 14.76 8.89 -6.33
N HIS A 53 14.10 9.39 -7.36
CA HIS A 53 12.85 10.10 -7.19
C HIS A 53 11.72 9.12 -6.85
N VAL A 54 10.87 9.52 -5.94
CA VAL A 54 9.62 8.84 -5.64
C VAL A 54 8.50 9.81 -5.97
N CYS A 55 7.63 9.42 -6.89
CA CYS A 55 6.51 10.21 -7.34
C CYS A 55 5.25 9.79 -6.61
N ILE A 56 4.53 10.77 -6.10
CA ILE A 56 3.24 10.60 -5.46
C ILE A 56 2.19 11.31 -6.31
N PRO A 57 1.27 10.57 -6.96
CA PRO A 57 0.17 11.19 -7.69
C PRO A 57 -0.67 12.06 -6.76
N ALA A 58 -0.88 13.32 -7.11
CA ALA A 58 -1.62 14.27 -6.29
C ALA A 58 -2.47 15.19 -7.18
N ARG A 59 -3.67 15.52 -6.73
CA ARG A 59 -4.53 16.54 -7.37
C ARG A 59 -4.32 17.92 -6.75
N SER A 60 -3.86 17.95 -5.51
CA SER A 60 -3.64 19.15 -4.74
C SER A 60 -2.49 18.96 -3.74
N PHE A 61 -2.10 20.02 -3.03
CA PHE A 61 -1.06 19.95 -2.00
C PHE A 61 -1.49 19.18 -0.74
N LEU A 62 -2.79 18.99 -0.54
CA LEU A 62 -3.32 18.24 0.59
C LEU A 62 -3.63 16.78 0.23
N ASP A 63 -3.46 16.41 -1.02
CA ASP A 63 -3.62 15.01 -1.43
C ASP A 63 -2.40 14.20 -0.98
N ASP A 64 -2.70 12.99 -0.58
CA ASP A 64 -1.75 11.96 -0.24
C ASP A 64 -2.09 10.65 -0.96
N PHE A 65 -1.15 9.75 -0.98
CA PHE A 65 -1.37 8.39 -1.47
C PHE A 65 -1.49 7.45 -0.28
N GLN A 66 -2.63 6.77 -0.18
CA GLN A 66 -2.89 5.83 0.90
C GLN A 66 -2.60 4.40 0.45
N PHE A 67 -1.93 3.65 1.31
CA PHE A 67 -1.62 2.25 1.09
C PHE A 67 -1.63 1.47 2.40
N ASN A 68 -1.73 0.14 2.30
CA ASN A 68 -1.62 -0.71 3.46
C ASN A 68 -0.16 -0.90 3.84
N MET A 69 0.21 -0.40 4.99
CA MET A 69 1.50 -0.60 5.64
C MET A 69 1.43 -1.77 6.62
N GLY A 70 2.56 -2.41 6.88
CA GLY A 70 2.62 -3.57 7.77
C GLY A 70 2.30 -4.88 7.06
N CYS A 71 2.12 -5.94 7.84
CA CYS A 71 1.84 -7.29 7.35
C CYS A 71 0.35 -7.63 7.46
N ALA A 72 -0.31 -7.90 6.30
CA ALA A 72 -1.72 -8.25 6.27
C ALA A 72 -2.01 -9.69 6.72
N GLU A 73 -1.03 -10.58 6.55
CA GLU A 73 -1.20 -12.03 6.62
C GLU A 73 -0.26 -12.69 7.61
N CYS A 74 0.36 -11.93 8.52
CA CYS A 74 1.22 -12.49 9.54
C CYS A 74 0.41 -13.37 10.47
N ARG A 75 0.66 -14.67 10.39
CA ARG A 75 -0.10 -15.71 11.12
C ARG A 75 0.44 -15.98 12.53
N ARG A 76 1.57 -15.41 12.91
CA ARG A 76 2.15 -15.60 14.24
C ARG A 76 1.45 -14.70 15.24
N LYS A 77 0.99 -15.27 16.36
CA LYS A 77 0.17 -14.57 17.37
C LYS A 77 0.88 -13.40 18.05
N ASP A 78 2.20 -13.39 18.05
CA ASP A 78 3.09 -12.43 18.71
C ASP A 78 3.66 -11.37 17.75
N GLU A 79 3.54 -11.55 16.43
CA GLU A 79 4.08 -10.62 15.43
C GLU A 79 3.17 -9.43 15.12
N GLY A 80 1.92 -9.45 15.57
CA GLY A 80 0.96 -8.37 15.34
C GLY A 80 1.34 -7.02 15.96
N PHE A 81 2.26 -6.97 16.92
CA PHE A 81 2.80 -5.73 17.47
C PHE A 81 3.81 -5.05 16.54
N MET A 82 4.61 -5.85 15.83
CA MET A 82 5.68 -5.36 14.98
C MET A 82 5.25 -5.16 13.53
N GLU A 83 4.15 -5.76 13.12
CA GLU A 83 3.73 -5.84 11.73
C GLU A 83 2.25 -5.49 11.55
N ALA A 84 1.68 -4.73 12.49
CA ALA A 84 0.28 -4.37 12.46
C ALA A 84 -0.09 -3.68 11.15
N LYS A 85 -0.95 -4.33 10.36
CA LYS A 85 -1.49 -3.74 9.14
C LYS A 85 -2.33 -2.52 9.49
N HIS A 86 -2.00 -1.40 8.89
CA HIS A 86 -2.77 -0.17 9.00
C HIS A 86 -2.70 0.61 7.69
N ILE A 87 -3.61 1.55 7.52
CA ILE A 87 -3.57 2.46 6.39
C ILE A 87 -2.62 3.60 6.73
N ALA A 88 -1.61 3.75 5.91
CA ALA A 88 -0.67 4.86 5.96
C ALA A 88 -0.86 5.77 4.75
N ALA A 89 -0.48 7.02 4.90
CA ALA A 89 -0.52 8.01 3.84
C ALA A 89 0.89 8.54 3.57
N VAL A 90 1.28 8.59 2.30
CA VAL A 90 2.55 9.16 1.86
C VAL A 90 2.29 10.34 0.91
N ALA A 91 3.07 11.40 1.06
CA ALA A 91 3.05 12.56 0.18
C ALA A 91 4.49 12.99 -0.16
N GLY A 92 4.66 13.67 -1.29
CA GLY A 92 5.93 14.28 -1.64
C GLY A 92 6.06 15.70 -1.06
N ALA A 93 7.30 16.13 -0.83
CA ALA A 93 7.61 17.47 -0.34
C ALA A 93 7.76 18.51 -1.48
N PHE A 94 8.02 18.06 -2.71
CA PHE A 94 8.37 18.93 -3.83
C PHE A 94 7.35 18.84 -4.96
N THR A 95 7.11 19.99 -5.59
CA THR A 95 6.56 20.07 -6.96
C THR A 95 7.72 20.16 -7.95
N LEU A 96 7.45 20.01 -9.24
CA LEU A 96 8.45 20.26 -10.29
C LEU A 96 9.07 21.66 -10.21
N GLU A 97 8.29 22.66 -9.80
CA GLU A 97 8.72 24.06 -9.72
C GLU A 97 9.78 24.31 -8.63
N ASP A 98 9.77 23.49 -7.57
CA ASP A 98 10.73 23.61 -6.46
C ASP A 98 12.11 23.05 -6.81
N LEU A 99 12.18 22.21 -7.86
CA LEU A 99 13.37 21.46 -8.21
C LEU A 99 14.37 22.30 -9.02
N PRO A 100 15.68 22.05 -8.88
CA PRO A 100 16.68 22.59 -9.78
C PRO A 100 16.33 22.31 -11.25
N GLU A 101 16.66 23.22 -12.16
CA GLU A 101 16.29 23.13 -13.57
C GLU A 101 16.70 21.80 -14.22
N ALA A 102 17.91 21.34 -13.95
CA ALA A 102 18.39 20.07 -14.49
C ALA A 102 17.56 18.85 -14.00
N TRP A 103 17.12 18.87 -12.75
CA TRP A 103 16.28 17.80 -12.19
C TRP A 103 14.86 17.85 -12.75
N ARG A 104 14.31 19.06 -12.91
CA ARG A 104 13.01 19.28 -13.53
C ARG A 104 12.99 18.79 -14.97
N ALA A 105 13.96 19.21 -15.78
CA ALA A 105 14.09 18.77 -17.17
C ALA A 105 14.18 17.24 -17.29
N LYS A 106 14.95 16.62 -16.40
CA LYS A 106 15.10 15.17 -16.33
C LYS A 106 13.79 14.45 -15.99
N LEU A 107 13.05 14.92 -15.00
CA LEU A 107 11.75 14.32 -14.64
C LEU A 107 10.71 14.46 -15.76
N ILE A 108 10.69 15.61 -16.44
CA ILE A 108 9.82 15.83 -17.60
C ILE A 108 10.15 14.84 -18.72
N GLU A 109 11.42 14.64 -19.01
CA GLU A 109 11.88 13.70 -20.04
C GLU A 109 11.52 12.24 -19.69
N LEU A 110 11.73 11.83 -18.44
CA LEU A 110 11.34 10.49 -17.95
C LEU A 110 9.82 10.29 -18.03
N GLY A 111 9.03 11.30 -17.67
CA GLY A 111 7.58 11.25 -17.77
C GLY A 111 7.07 11.11 -19.21
N ARG A 112 7.70 11.77 -20.18
CA ARG A 112 7.36 11.67 -21.61
C ARG A 112 7.61 10.29 -22.19
N ARG A 113 8.59 9.58 -21.68
CA ARG A 113 8.89 8.21 -22.13
C ARG A 113 7.89 7.18 -21.62
N GLY A 114 7.02 7.55 -20.69
CA GLY A 114 6.09 6.63 -20.06
C GLY A 114 6.75 5.59 -19.16
N ASP A 115 7.93 5.88 -18.68
CA ASP A 115 8.77 4.95 -17.90
C ASP A 115 8.33 4.81 -16.43
N GLY A 116 7.14 5.31 -16.07
CA GLY A 116 6.62 5.18 -14.72
C GLY A 116 5.11 5.40 -14.64
N LEU A 117 4.48 4.91 -13.58
CA LEU A 117 3.07 5.15 -13.27
C LEU A 117 2.81 6.59 -12.78
N CYS A 118 3.81 7.45 -12.82
CA CYS A 118 3.69 8.85 -12.50
C CYS A 118 2.96 9.57 -13.64
N PRO A 119 1.98 10.44 -13.34
CA PRO A 119 1.28 11.21 -14.36
C PRO A 119 2.27 12.04 -15.18
N ALA A 120 2.06 12.11 -16.49
CA ALA A 120 2.88 12.97 -17.34
C ALA A 120 2.83 14.41 -16.84
N PRO A 121 3.97 15.11 -16.74
CA PRO A 121 4.02 16.49 -16.24
C PRO A 121 3.18 17.48 -17.04
N ASP A 122 2.86 17.15 -18.30
CA ASP A 122 2.09 17.98 -19.23
C ASP A 122 0.57 17.84 -19.07
N ASP A 123 0.09 16.87 -18.29
CA ASP A 123 -1.31 16.77 -17.95
C ASP A 123 -1.69 17.84 -16.91
N LYS A 124 -2.36 18.89 -17.37
CA LYS A 124 -2.80 20.00 -16.51
C LYS A 124 -3.75 19.59 -15.38
N SER A 125 -4.37 18.42 -15.50
CA SER A 125 -5.30 17.88 -14.51
C SER A 125 -4.58 17.07 -13.42
N SER A 126 -3.41 16.57 -13.70
CA SER A 126 -2.65 15.68 -12.84
C SER A 126 -1.40 16.39 -12.33
N LYS A 127 -1.30 16.53 -11.02
CA LYS A 127 -0.11 17.03 -10.34
C LYS A 127 0.59 15.85 -9.68
N ALA A 128 1.91 15.92 -9.59
CA ALA A 128 2.70 14.97 -8.83
C ALA A 128 3.49 15.72 -7.76
N LEU A 129 3.61 15.11 -6.62
CA LEU A 129 4.52 15.50 -5.56
C LEU A 129 5.69 14.52 -5.51
N TYR A 130 6.87 15.02 -5.19
CA TYR A 130 8.08 14.22 -5.20
C TYR A 130 8.78 14.27 -3.84
N TYR A 131 9.45 13.19 -3.49
CA TYR A 131 10.57 13.17 -2.57
C TYR A 131 11.70 12.34 -3.18
N PHE A 132 12.90 12.42 -2.63
CA PHE A 132 14.05 11.71 -3.15
C PHE A 132 14.68 10.90 -2.04
N ILE A 133 14.93 9.62 -2.31
CA ILE A 133 15.50 8.67 -1.34
C ILE A 133 16.85 8.15 -1.83
N GLY A 134 17.76 7.91 -0.91
CA GLY A 134 19.08 7.34 -1.21
C GLY A 134 18.96 6.04 -2.00
N LYS A 135 19.66 5.94 -3.13
CA LYS A 135 19.69 4.73 -3.95
C LYS A 135 20.28 3.55 -3.19
N TYR A 136 21.25 3.81 -2.35
CA TYR A 136 21.95 2.86 -1.48
C TYR A 136 21.86 3.29 -0.02
N GLU A 137 22.22 2.38 0.88
CA GLU A 137 22.60 2.72 2.25
C GLU A 137 23.78 3.68 2.25
N ILE A 138 23.95 4.52 3.27
CA ILE A 138 25.14 5.36 3.42
C ILE A 138 26.35 4.48 3.70
N SER A 139 27.35 4.54 2.84
CA SER A 139 28.59 3.78 2.97
C SER A 139 29.54 4.38 4.03
N ASN A 140 30.49 3.58 4.51
CA ASN A 140 31.54 4.06 5.40
C ASN A 140 32.30 5.24 4.80
N TRP A 141 32.56 5.21 3.48
CA TRP A 141 33.18 6.32 2.77
C TRP A 141 32.33 7.59 2.83
N GLN A 142 31.06 7.52 2.44
CA GLN A 142 30.16 8.69 2.47
C GLN A 142 30.01 9.25 3.89
N TRP A 143 29.99 8.38 4.89
CA TRP A 143 29.97 8.79 6.29
C TRP A 143 31.21 9.60 6.66
N GLN A 144 32.39 9.11 6.32
CA GLN A 144 33.65 9.78 6.63
C GLN A 144 33.75 11.16 5.96
N THR A 145 33.28 11.31 4.71
CA THR A 145 33.32 12.61 4.01
C THR A 145 32.52 13.70 4.71
N VAL A 146 31.49 13.34 5.47
CA VAL A 146 30.62 14.30 6.19
C VAL A 146 31.03 14.47 7.64
N MET A 147 31.46 13.38 8.30
CA MET A 147 31.67 13.38 9.74
C MET A 147 33.10 13.64 10.18
N ALA A 148 34.08 13.46 9.29
CA ALA A 148 35.46 13.80 9.58
C ALA A 148 35.68 15.33 9.46
N ASP A 149 36.56 15.86 10.28
CA ASP A 149 36.93 17.29 10.23
C ASP A 149 37.77 17.59 8.99
N ASP A 150 38.61 16.64 8.58
CA ASP A 150 39.43 16.72 7.38
C ASP A 150 38.98 15.72 6.31
N CYS A 151 39.12 16.11 5.06
CA CYS A 151 38.81 15.19 3.97
C CYS A 151 39.70 13.95 4.05
N PRO A 152 39.11 12.73 4.09
CA PRO A 152 39.92 11.53 3.93
C PRO A 152 40.64 11.64 2.58
N GLY A 153 41.97 11.62 2.61
CA GLY A 153 42.78 11.82 1.40
C GLY A 153 42.40 10.79 0.35
N TRP A 154 42.10 11.24 -0.85
CA TRP A 154 41.85 10.38 -2.01
C TRP A 154 43.08 9.50 -2.35
N ASP A 155 44.24 9.86 -1.80
CA ASP A 155 45.52 9.15 -1.96
C ASP A 155 45.68 7.97 -1.01
N LYS A 156 44.83 7.83 0.02
CA LYS A 156 44.81 6.63 0.83
C LYS A 156 44.01 5.58 0.07
N ALA A 157 44.65 4.45 -0.18
CA ALA A 157 44.03 3.31 -0.82
C ALA A 157 42.67 3.00 -0.17
N PHE A 158 41.63 3.02 -0.97
CA PHE A 158 40.29 2.58 -0.55
C PHE A 158 40.39 1.20 0.08
N THR A 159 39.85 1.05 1.27
CA THR A 159 39.84 -0.24 1.96
C THR A 159 38.61 -1.05 1.50
N THR A 160 38.63 -2.34 1.74
CA THR A 160 37.48 -3.23 1.45
C THR A 160 36.25 -2.94 2.31
N GLU A 161 36.39 -2.10 3.35
CA GLU A 161 35.31 -1.69 4.26
C GLU A 161 34.58 -0.43 3.77
N ASP A 162 35.23 0.40 2.95
CA ASP A 162 34.70 1.70 2.52
C ASP A 162 33.37 1.62 1.74
N PRO A 163 33.14 0.64 0.85
CA PRO A 163 31.87 0.47 0.16
C PRO A 163 30.80 -0.29 0.97
N ARG A 164 31.07 -0.68 2.22
CA ARG A 164 30.06 -1.28 3.08
C ARG A 164 29.18 -0.20 3.71
N PRO A 165 27.92 -0.56 4.07
CA PRO A 165 27.08 0.33 4.84
C PRO A 165 27.79 0.78 6.11
N LYS A 166 27.62 2.04 6.46
CA LYS A 166 28.01 2.56 7.76
C LYS A 166 27.06 1.99 8.82
N THR A 167 27.63 1.28 9.77
CA THR A 167 26.91 0.72 10.92
C THR A 167 27.60 1.10 12.22
N ASN A 168 27.10 0.55 13.32
CA ASN A 168 27.56 0.85 14.69
C ASN A 168 27.43 2.35 15.00
N ILE A 169 26.28 2.91 14.66
CA ILE A 169 25.89 4.32 14.89
C ILE A 169 24.63 4.35 15.71
N SER A 170 24.48 5.40 16.52
CA SER A 170 23.26 5.72 17.22
C SER A 170 22.31 6.55 16.35
N TRP A 171 21.03 6.62 16.74
CA TRP A 171 20.06 7.51 16.12
C TRP A 171 20.53 8.98 16.13
N PHE A 172 21.16 9.41 17.21
CA PHE A 172 21.68 10.78 17.35
C PHE A 172 22.83 11.08 16.38
N GLU A 173 23.72 10.13 16.16
CA GLU A 173 24.79 10.27 15.18
C GLU A 173 24.26 10.25 13.75
N ALA A 174 23.24 9.46 13.46
CA ALA A 174 22.55 9.49 12.18
C ALA A 174 21.91 10.86 11.92
N MET A 175 21.26 11.45 12.91
CA MET A 175 20.72 12.81 12.83
C MET A 175 21.82 13.86 12.64
N GLU A 176 22.95 13.73 13.36
CA GLU A 176 24.10 14.63 13.23
C GLU A 176 24.71 14.55 11.83
N PHE A 177 24.79 13.36 11.21
CA PHE A 177 25.20 13.20 9.83
C PHE A 177 24.30 13.99 8.88
N THR A 178 22.98 13.87 9.02
CA THR A 178 22.02 14.59 8.16
C THR A 178 22.10 16.11 8.34
N ARG A 179 22.32 16.57 9.56
CA ARG A 179 22.51 17.99 9.89
C ARG A 179 23.79 18.53 9.23
N ARG A 180 24.93 17.89 9.48
CA ARG A 180 26.23 18.33 8.92
C ARG A 180 26.21 18.33 7.39
N TYR A 181 25.66 17.31 6.79
CA TYR A 181 25.57 17.24 5.33
C TYR A 181 24.67 18.34 4.76
N THR A 182 23.52 18.60 5.37
CA THR A 182 22.63 19.69 4.96
C THR A 182 23.33 21.05 5.06
N GLU A 183 23.98 21.33 6.17
CA GLU A 183 24.72 22.60 6.38
C GLU A 183 25.84 22.78 5.36
N TRP A 184 26.60 21.72 5.08
CA TRP A 184 27.62 21.75 4.05
C TRP A 184 27.04 22.04 2.65
N LEU A 185 25.92 21.42 2.29
CA LEU A 185 25.22 21.70 1.02
C LEU A 185 24.80 23.17 0.93
N LEU A 186 24.20 23.70 1.99
CA LEU A 186 23.76 25.10 2.06
C LEU A 186 24.93 26.10 1.92
N GLN A 187 26.06 25.78 2.49
CA GLN A 187 27.26 26.64 2.45
C GLN A 187 28.00 26.54 1.10
N ASN A 188 28.11 25.34 0.55
CA ASN A 188 29.05 25.06 -0.57
C ASN A 188 28.36 24.75 -1.90
N ARG A 189 27.12 24.24 -1.90
CA ARG A 189 26.42 23.71 -3.08
C ARG A 189 24.92 24.02 -3.07
N ARG A 190 24.55 25.15 -2.56
CA ARG A 190 23.13 25.57 -2.40
C ARG A 190 22.32 25.45 -3.68
N ALA A 191 22.89 25.75 -4.84
CA ALA A 191 22.23 25.66 -6.13
C ALA A 191 21.85 24.21 -6.55
N ALA A 192 22.43 23.20 -5.92
CA ALA A 192 22.06 21.82 -6.14
C ALA A 192 20.79 21.38 -5.38
N LEU A 193 20.33 22.19 -4.43
CA LEU A 193 19.16 21.89 -3.62
C LEU A 193 17.87 22.46 -4.21
N PRO A 194 16.74 21.73 -4.14
CA PRO A 194 15.43 22.31 -4.28
C PRO A 194 15.22 23.50 -3.34
N SER A 195 14.52 24.52 -3.83
CA SER A 195 14.41 25.78 -3.09
C SER A 195 12.98 26.28 -3.02
N PHE A 196 12.68 26.98 -1.93
CA PHE A 196 11.39 27.59 -1.66
C PHE A 196 11.56 29.09 -1.43
N PRO A 197 10.48 29.90 -1.55
CA PRO A 197 10.55 31.34 -1.26
C PRO A 197 11.07 31.66 0.14
N ALA A 198 11.58 32.87 0.28
CA ALA A 198 12.16 33.39 1.52
C ALA A 198 13.44 32.67 1.97
N GLY A 199 14.26 32.23 1.03
CA GLY A 199 15.58 31.66 1.31
C GLY A 199 15.54 30.30 1.99
N ARG A 200 14.47 29.55 1.82
CA ARG A 200 14.31 28.19 2.36
C ARG A 200 14.75 27.16 1.32
N TYR A 201 15.38 26.11 1.78
CA TYR A 201 15.94 25.06 0.93
C TYR A 201 15.51 23.69 1.42
N ALA A 202 15.61 22.71 0.53
CA ALA A 202 15.53 21.31 0.89
C ALA A 202 16.65 20.90 1.85
N PHE A 203 16.45 19.84 2.57
CA PHE A 203 17.37 19.32 3.58
C PHE A 203 17.40 17.79 3.57
N ILE A 204 18.51 17.24 3.99
CA ILE A 204 18.69 15.81 4.18
C ILE A 204 18.19 15.43 5.57
N ARG A 205 17.45 14.33 5.66
CA ARG A 205 17.01 13.70 6.90
C ARG A 205 16.92 12.18 6.77
N LEU A 206 16.66 11.51 7.87
CA LEU A 206 16.25 10.11 7.85
C LEU A 206 14.88 9.99 7.17
N PRO A 207 14.57 8.87 6.48
CA PRO A 207 13.23 8.60 5.97
C PRO A 207 12.24 8.44 7.13
N THR A 208 11.00 8.83 6.90
CA THR A 208 9.92 8.35 7.74
C THR A 208 9.66 6.87 7.44
N GLU A 209 9.07 6.16 8.38
CA GLU A 209 8.71 4.76 8.22
C GLU A 209 7.82 4.55 6.98
N VAL A 210 6.88 5.46 6.76
CA VAL A 210 5.96 5.43 5.62
C VAL A 210 6.67 5.66 4.28
N GLU A 211 7.55 6.66 4.21
CA GLU A 211 8.35 6.93 3.01
C GLU A 211 9.25 5.75 2.66
N TRP A 212 9.89 5.17 3.68
CA TRP A 212 10.77 4.04 3.50
C TRP A 212 10.02 2.82 2.97
N GLU A 213 8.91 2.43 3.62
CA GLU A 213 8.15 1.23 3.24
C GLU A 213 7.52 1.38 1.85
N TYR A 214 6.95 2.55 1.53
CA TYR A 214 6.44 2.83 0.20
C TYR A 214 7.52 2.67 -0.87
N ALA A 215 8.69 3.25 -0.67
CA ALA A 215 9.79 3.16 -1.61
C ALA A 215 10.40 1.74 -1.68
N ALA A 216 10.55 1.06 -0.55
CA ALA A 216 11.08 -0.30 -0.48
C ALA A 216 10.20 -1.32 -1.20
N ARG A 217 8.89 -1.12 -1.20
CA ARG A 217 7.93 -1.94 -1.96
C ARG A 217 7.99 -1.68 -3.47
N GLY A 218 8.58 -0.58 -3.91
CA GLY A 218 8.69 -0.22 -5.33
C GLY A 218 7.98 1.10 -5.70
N GLY A 219 7.32 1.75 -4.73
CA GLY A 219 6.71 3.06 -4.89
C GLY A 219 5.74 3.14 -6.07
N HIS A 220 5.90 4.20 -6.87
CA HIS A 220 5.06 4.43 -8.05
C HIS A 220 5.34 3.49 -9.24
N MET A 221 6.36 2.63 -9.15
CA MET A 221 6.72 1.68 -10.20
C MET A 221 5.96 0.35 -10.11
N ILE A 222 5.11 0.18 -9.10
CA ILE A 222 4.30 -1.03 -8.90
C ILE A 222 2.82 -0.67 -8.80
N THR A 223 1.98 -1.66 -9.06
CA THR A 223 0.52 -1.53 -8.96
C THR A 223 0.05 -1.51 -7.50
N ALA A 224 -1.17 -1.03 -7.26
CA ALA A 224 -1.78 -1.06 -5.93
C ALA A 224 -1.91 -2.49 -5.36
N SER A 225 -2.14 -3.49 -6.23
CA SER A 225 -2.17 -4.90 -5.86
C SER A 225 -0.82 -5.40 -5.37
N GLU A 226 0.24 -5.06 -6.10
CA GLU A 226 1.60 -5.43 -5.73
C GLU A 226 2.05 -4.72 -4.44
N MET A 227 1.62 -3.48 -4.22
CA MET A 227 1.89 -2.72 -3.00
C MET A 227 1.32 -3.41 -1.74
N ASN A 228 0.21 -4.13 -1.87
CA ASN A 228 -0.45 -4.80 -0.75
C ASN A 228 0.09 -6.20 -0.42
N ARG A 229 1.08 -6.71 -1.18
CA ARG A 229 1.67 -8.03 -0.94
C ARG A 229 2.49 -8.05 0.34
N GLN A 230 2.61 -9.24 0.92
CA GLN A 230 3.50 -9.50 2.07
C GLN A 230 4.98 -9.36 1.68
N GLU A 231 5.31 -9.65 0.43
CA GLU A 231 6.66 -9.56 -0.10
C GLU A 231 7.02 -8.11 -0.43
N PHE A 232 8.31 -7.82 -0.54
CA PHE A 232 8.79 -6.47 -0.86
C PHE A 232 8.26 -5.98 -2.20
N PHE A 233 8.38 -6.81 -3.24
CA PHE A 233 8.02 -6.48 -4.63
C PHE A 233 7.96 -7.78 -5.44
N PRO A 234 7.43 -7.75 -6.67
CA PRO A 234 7.41 -8.92 -7.54
C PRO A 234 8.83 -9.41 -7.87
N LEU A 235 9.11 -10.69 -7.58
CA LEU A 235 10.44 -11.28 -7.80
C LEU A 235 10.69 -11.71 -9.25
N ASN A 236 9.68 -11.68 -10.12
CA ASN A 236 9.78 -11.99 -11.55
C ASN A 236 10.55 -13.30 -11.84
N ASN A 237 10.16 -14.39 -11.18
CA ASN A 237 10.79 -15.72 -11.25
C ASN A 237 12.24 -15.79 -10.70
N ARG A 238 12.66 -14.85 -9.90
CA ARG A 238 13.96 -14.86 -9.20
C ARG A 238 13.82 -15.33 -7.76
N HIS A 239 14.94 -15.71 -7.17
CA HIS A 239 14.97 -16.04 -5.74
C HIS A 239 15.13 -14.76 -4.90
N PHE A 240 14.53 -14.74 -3.71
CA PHE A 240 14.70 -13.61 -2.78
C PHE A 240 16.18 -13.36 -2.42
N SER A 241 16.99 -14.41 -2.40
CA SER A 241 18.45 -14.31 -2.19
C SER A 241 19.20 -13.47 -3.23
N ASP A 242 18.57 -13.24 -4.39
CA ASP A 242 19.14 -12.36 -5.41
C ASP A 242 18.99 -10.88 -5.04
N PHE A 243 18.02 -10.56 -4.19
CA PHE A 243 17.67 -9.20 -3.78
C PHE A 243 18.15 -8.84 -2.37
N GLY A 244 18.30 -9.82 -1.48
CA GLY A 244 18.62 -9.56 -0.07
C GLY A 244 19.90 -10.23 0.42
N VAL A 245 20.54 -9.60 1.42
CA VAL A 245 21.65 -10.15 2.19
C VAL A 245 21.14 -10.51 3.57
N TYR A 246 20.99 -11.80 3.85
CA TYR A 246 20.39 -12.33 5.08
C TYR A 246 20.92 -13.73 5.40
N THR A 247 20.67 -14.22 6.61
CA THR A 247 21.01 -15.59 7.01
C THR A 247 20.07 -16.58 6.34
N GLN A 248 20.63 -17.44 5.47
CA GLN A 248 19.87 -18.49 4.77
C GLN A 248 19.83 -19.75 5.62
N ALA A 249 18.64 -20.35 5.76
CA ALA A 249 18.49 -21.64 6.43
C ALA A 249 19.27 -22.72 5.68
N GLY A 250 20.08 -23.51 6.41
CA GLY A 250 20.90 -24.58 5.83
C GLY A 250 22.16 -24.10 5.10
N ALA A 251 22.47 -22.80 5.09
CA ALA A 251 23.75 -22.32 4.61
C ALA A 251 24.90 -22.89 5.47
N ALA A 252 25.94 -23.41 4.81
CA ALA A 252 27.13 -23.95 5.51
C ALA A 252 27.82 -22.87 6.36
N LYS A 253 27.70 -21.61 5.99
CA LYS A 253 28.09 -20.43 6.77
C LYS A 253 27.08 -19.31 6.58
N PRO A 254 26.49 -18.75 7.66
CA PRO A 254 25.75 -17.50 7.56
C PRO A 254 26.68 -16.37 7.12
N PRO A 255 26.14 -15.27 6.54
CA PRO A 255 26.97 -14.10 6.26
C PRO A 255 27.54 -13.57 7.58
N GLU A 256 28.88 -13.57 7.68
CA GLU A 256 29.57 -13.12 8.90
C GLU A 256 29.63 -11.60 9.00
N LYS A 257 29.30 -10.89 7.89
CA LYS A 257 29.42 -9.43 7.79
C LYS A 257 28.60 -8.86 6.64
N LEU A 258 28.41 -7.56 6.71
CA LEU A 258 27.79 -6.74 5.67
C LEU A 258 28.42 -6.96 4.30
N SER A 259 27.61 -6.98 3.27
CA SER A 259 28.04 -6.89 1.88
C SER A 259 28.34 -5.44 1.49
N TRP A 260 29.04 -5.23 0.39
CA TRP A 260 29.15 -3.92 -0.23
C TRP A 260 27.76 -3.47 -0.71
N ILE A 261 27.55 -2.15 -0.73
CA ILE A 261 26.30 -1.57 -1.28
C ILE A 261 26.14 -1.98 -2.75
N GLY A 262 24.89 -2.24 -3.14
CA GLY A 262 24.54 -2.54 -4.54
C GLY A 262 25.01 -3.91 -5.03
N THR A 263 25.33 -4.87 -4.17
CA THR A 263 25.74 -6.22 -4.59
C THR A 263 24.60 -7.11 -5.00
N LYS A 264 23.38 -6.76 -4.62
CA LYS A 264 22.15 -7.49 -4.91
C LYS A 264 21.33 -6.82 -6.00
N CYS A 265 20.26 -7.49 -6.45
CA CYS A 265 19.33 -6.88 -7.38
C CYS A 265 18.55 -5.74 -6.72
N PRO A 266 18.27 -4.66 -7.45
CA PRO A 266 17.46 -3.58 -6.92
C PRO A 266 15.96 -3.91 -6.94
N ASN A 267 15.19 -3.13 -6.19
CA ASN A 267 13.73 -3.13 -6.31
C ASN A 267 13.26 -2.37 -7.59
N PRO A 268 11.94 -2.31 -7.88
CA PRO A 268 11.43 -1.61 -9.07
C PRO A 268 11.79 -0.12 -9.18
N LEU A 269 12.05 0.57 -8.05
CA LEU A 269 12.56 1.95 -8.04
C LEU A 269 14.08 2.04 -8.24
N GLU A 270 14.76 0.92 -8.49
CA GLU A 270 16.23 0.79 -8.49
C GLU A 270 16.86 1.19 -7.13
N LEU A 271 16.17 0.93 -6.02
CA LEU A 271 16.76 0.99 -4.69
C LEU A 271 17.43 -0.34 -4.39
N PHE A 272 18.66 -0.29 -3.91
CA PHE A 272 19.44 -1.46 -3.53
C PHE A 272 19.41 -1.66 -2.02
N ASP A 273 19.61 -2.91 -1.61
CA ASP A 273 19.84 -3.31 -0.23
C ASP A 273 18.69 -2.94 0.74
N THR A 274 17.45 -2.78 0.24
CA THR A 274 16.25 -2.56 1.07
C THR A 274 15.79 -3.84 1.80
N ALA A 275 16.38 -4.99 1.47
CA ALA A 275 16.05 -6.28 2.04
C ALA A 275 17.30 -6.91 2.68
N GLY A 276 17.51 -6.71 3.97
CA GLY A 276 18.71 -7.17 4.68
C GLY A 276 19.90 -6.23 4.49
N ASN A 277 21.11 -6.75 4.55
CA ASN A 277 22.38 -6.04 4.63
C ASN A 277 22.48 -5.27 5.96
N ALA A 278 22.21 -3.98 6.04
CA ALA A 278 22.06 -3.26 7.30
C ALA A 278 20.58 -2.89 7.54
N ALA A 279 20.09 -3.09 8.76
CA ALA A 279 18.83 -2.52 9.15
C ALA A 279 18.91 -0.98 9.13
N GLU A 280 17.84 -0.31 8.72
CA GLU A 280 17.87 1.13 8.47
C GLU A 280 17.09 1.90 9.54
N ILE A 281 17.72 2.95 10.10
CA ILE A 281 17.16 3.84 11.11
C ILE A 281 16.11 4.74 10.48
N MET A 282 14.91 4.82 11.09
CA MET A 282 13.85 5.75 10.69
C MET A 282 13.85 7.03 11.53
N LEU A 283 13.22 8.07 10.99
CA LEU A 283 13.01 9.32 11.70
C LEU A 283 11.97 9.16 12.83
N ASP A 284 11.00 8.28 12.63
CA ASP A 284 9.84 8.13 13.49
C ASP A 284 10.19 7.46 14.82
N PRO A 285 9.58 7.91 15.91
CA PRO A 285 9.52 7.15 17.14
C PRO A 285 8.58 5.95 16.94
N PHE A 286 8.86 4.86 17.65
CA PHE A 286 8.00 3.69 17.62
C PHE A 286 6.66 3.96 18.32
N GLN A 287 5.58 3.56 17.67
CA GLN A 287 4.22 3.56 18.21
C GLN A 287 3.50 2.28 17.81
N TYR A 288 2.66 1.75 18.70
CA TYR A 288 1.73 0.69 18.33
C TYR A 288 0.65 1.22 17.40
N PHE A 289 0.08 0.33 16.60
CA PHE A 289 -1.15 0.62 15.88
C PHE A 289 -2.33 -0.12 16.51
N LYS A 290 -3.40 0.63 16.78
CA LYS A 290 -4.67 0.09 17.27
C LYS A 290 -5.72 0.22 16.16
N GLY A 291 -5.89 -0.85 15.38
CA GLY A 291 -6.69 -0.78 14.15
C GLY A 291 -6.02 0.13 13.13
N SER A 292 -6.71 1.17 12.69
CA SER A 292 -6.24 2.09 11.63
C SER A 292 -5.49 3.31 12.15
N ARG A 293 -5.23 3.44 13.44
CA ARG A 293 -4.59 4.62 14.03
C ARG A 293 -3.39 4.29 14.91
N PRO A 294 -2.37 5.18 15.00
CA PRO A 294 -1.32 5.03 15.98
C PRO A 294 -1.88 5.11 17.42
N HIS A 295 -1.32 4.31 18.30
CA HIS A 295 -1.58 4.36 19.73
C HIS A 295 -0.89 5.57 20.35
N GLY A 296 -1.40 6.07 21.49
CA GLY A 296 -0.83 7.23 22.16
C GLY A 296 0.52 6.98 22.85
N ALA A 297 0.90 5.72 23.11
CA ALA A 297 2.21 5.41 23.67
C ALA A 297 3.29 5.53 22.58
N THR A 298 4.36 6.26 22.89
CA THR A 298 5.52 6.47 22.04
C THR A 298 6.75 5.96 22.75
N GLY A 299 7.50 5.09 22.08
CA GLY A 299 8.70 4.45 22.62
C GLY A 299 10.01 4.95 22.04
N GLY A 300 10.91 4.02 21.74
CA GLY A 300 12.18 4.27 21.06
C GLY A 300 12.01 4.63 19.60
N PHE A 301 13.01 4.37 18.77
CA PHE A 301 12.94 4.64 17.34
C PHE A 301 12.66 3.37 16.53
N VAL A 302 12.15 3.57 15.30
CA VAL A 302 11.84 2.46 14.37
C VAL A 302 13.07 2.12 13.54
N ILE A 303 13.28 0.81 13.32
CA ILE A 303 14.19 0.28 12.28
C ILE A 303 13.42 -0.58 11.28
N LYS A 304 13.88 -0.60 10.03
CA LYS A 304 13.26 -1.31 8.90
C LYS A 304 14.29 -2.12 8.11
N GLY A 305 13.80 -2.98 7.20
CA GLY A 305 14.60 -3.69 6.21
C GLY A 305 15.18 -5.02 6.70
N GLY A 306 15.36 -5.18 8.01
CA GLY A 306 16.13 -6.28 8.58
C GLY A 306 17.62 -6.18 8.24
N SER A 307 18.43 -7.15 8.65
CA SER A 307 19.86 -7.12 8.44
C SER A 307 20.41 -8.46 7.97
N TYR A 308 21.71 -8.51 7.67
CA TYR A 308 22.43 -9.73 7.30
C TYR A 308 22.33 -10.83 8.36
N SER A 309 22.13 -10.47 9.62
CA SER A 309 22.03 -11.39 10.76
C SER A 309 20.63 -12.04 10.89
N LYS A 310 19.62 -11.48 10.23
CA LYS A 310 18.23 -11.95 10.31
C LYS A 310 17.95 -13.10 9.35
N SER A 311 16.99 -13.95 9.69
CA SER A 311 16.48 -15.00 8.80
C SER A 311 15.56 -14.43 7.70
N ARG A 312 15.31 -15.21 6.64
CA ARG A 312 14.36 -14.81 5.58
C ARG A 312 12.98 -14.45 6.11
N ALA A 313 12.50 -15.18 7.10
CA ALA A 313 11.18 -14.96 7.69
C ALA A 313 11.07 -13.63 8.45
N GLU A 314 12.20 -13.06 8.85
CA GLU A 314 12.26 -11.78 9.57
C GLU A 314 12.47 -10.59 8.62
N ILE A 315 12.71 -10.83 7.34
CA ILE A 315 12.95 -9.75 6.36
C ILE A 315 11.69 -9.54 5.52
N MET A 316 10.92 -8.55 5.92
CA MET A 316 9.67 -8.12 5.27
C MET A 316 9.56 -6.60 5.27
N PRO A 317 8.96 -5.99 4.24
CA PRO A 317 8.85 -4.52 4.17
C PRO A 317 8.01 -3.95 5.30
N GLY A 318 6.96 -4.67 5.69
CA GLY A 318 6.06 -4.27 6.76
C GLY A 318 6.60 -4.49 8.17
N ARG A 319 7.69 -5.25 8.34
CA ARG A 319 8.28 -5.48 9.65
C ARG A 319 8.93 -4.22 10.17
N ARG A 320 8.63 -3.91 11.42
CA ARG A 320 9.15 -2.78 12.17
C ARG A 320 9.66 -3.26 13.52
N GLU A 321 10.82 -2.82 13.93
CA GLU A 321 11.37 -3.15 15.23
C GLU A 321 11.61 -1.86 16.03
N GLU A 322 11.32 -1.92 17.33
CA GLU A 322 11.61 -0.84 18.25
C GLU A 322 13.03 -0.98 18.80
N MET A 323 13.82 0.09 18.69
CA MET A 323 15.12 0.17 19.32
C MET A 323 15.13 1.26 20.39
N PRO A 324 15.75 1.03 21.55
CA PRO A 324 15.87 2.06 22.57
C PRO A 324 16.82 3.17 22.10
N PHE A 325 16.58 4.41 22.53
CA PHE A 325 17.53 5.50 22.29
C PHE A 325 18.81 5.32 23.12
N PHE A 326 18.67 4.75 24.32
CA PHE A 326 19.76 4.57 25.27
C PHE A 326 19.73 3.18 25.92
N LEU A 327 20.91 2.68 26.19
CA LEU A 327 21.18 1.59 27.10
C LEU A 327 21.93 2.13 28.32
N GLU A 328 22.26 1.27 29.27
CA GLU A 328 22.96 1.62 30.49
C GLU A 328 24.34 2.25 30.21
N ASP A 329 25.01 1.82 29.14
CA ASP A 329 26.33 2.28 28.71
C ASP A 329 26.30 3.46 27.72
N GLY A 330 25.11 4.01 27.41
CA GLY A 330 24.95 5.17 26.55
C GLY A 330 23.96 4.99 25.39
N ALA A 331 24.16 5.74 24.31
CA ALA A 331 23.30 5.67 23.15
C ALA A 331 23.38 4.29 22.45
N PHE A 332 22.23 3.71 22.14
CA PHE A 332 22.15 2.40 21.49
C PHE A 332 22.85 2.40 20.12
N ARG A 333 23.63 1.36 19.85
CA ARG A 333 24.31 1.07 18.59
C ARG A 333 24.28 -0.43 18.31
N SER A 334 24.30 -0.81 17.02
CA SER A 334 24.46 -2.21 16.61
C SER A 334 25.32 -2.30 15.35
N ASN A 335 26.06 -3.40 15.24
CA ASN A 335 26.95 -3.65 14.10
C ASN A 335 26.19 -3.97 12.80
N ASP A 336 24.90 -4.16 12.88
CA ASP A 336 24.01 -4.45 11.75
C ASP A 336 22.94 -3.35 11.55
N LEU A 337 23.12 -2.18 12.21
CA LEU A 337 22.22 -1.02 12.14
C LEU A 337 22.93 0.13 11.45
N GLY A 338 22.39 0.56 10.31
CA GLY A 338 22.88 1.64 9.48
C GLY A 338 21.79 2.67 9.14
N LEU A 339 21.98 3.41 8.06
CA LEU A 339 21.06 4.46 7.64
C LEU A 339 20.98 4.59 6.13
N ARG A 340 19.83 5.03 5.67
CA ARG A 340 19.55 5.61 4.35
C ARG A 340 18.99 7.00 4.57
N VAL A 341 19.11 7.90 3.61
CA VAL A 341 18.63 9.27 3.76
C VAL A 341 17.60 9.62 2.71
N VAL A 342 16.78 10.63 3.00
CA VAL A 342 15.89 11.27 2.05
C VAL A 342 16.22 12.76 1.95
N LEU A 343 16.01 13.31 0.75
CA LEU A 343 15.95 14.74 0.52
C LEU A 343 14.47 15.14 0.61
N SER A 344 14.19 16.02 1.54
CA SER A 344 12.83 16.51 1.83
C SER A 344 12.82 18.03 1.95
N GLY A 345 11.64 18.60 2.09
CA GLY A 345 11.45 20.03 2.21
C GLY A 345 10.37 20.39 3.23
N ILE A 346 10.13 21.69 3.36
CA ILE A 346 9.04 22.17 4.21
C ILE A 346 7.68 21.92 3.55
N VAL A 347 6.72 21.47 4.32
CA VAL A 347 5.37 21.15 3.85
C VAL A 347 4.51 22.41 3.63
N THR A 348 4.77 23.49 4.39
CA THR A 348 4.02 24.73 4.34
C THR A 348 4.88 25.93 3.91
N PRO A 349 5.40 25.95 2.67
CA PRO A 349 6.13 27.11 2.19
C PRO A 349 5.20 28.32 2.03
N GLN A 350 5.75 29.52 2.18
CA GLN A 350 4.98 30.77 2.22
C GLN A 350 4.12 31.02 0.98
N ASN A 351 4.64 30.67 -0.21
CA ASN A 351 3.92 30.78 -1.48
C ASN A 351 2.72 29.83 -1.61
N ARG A 352 2.69 28.74 -0.86
CA ARG A 352 1.61 27.74 -0.88
C ARG A 352 0.60 27.94 0.25
N SER A 353 0.90 28.77 1.27
CA SER A 353 0.06 28.90 2.45
C SER A 353 -1.35 29.41 2.12
N LYS A 354 -1.50 30.30 1.12
CA LYS A 354 -2.81 30.76 0.64
C LYS A 354 -3.59 29.64 -0.05
N ALA A 355 -2.93 28.90 -0.95
CA ALA A 355 -3.54 27.77 -1.66
C ALA A 355 -3.91 26.63 -0.68
N LEU A 356 -3.03 26.33 0.27
CA LEU A 356 -3.28 25.34 1.33
C LEU A 356 -4.50 25.73 2.19
N ARG A 357 -4.60 26.99 2.63
CA ARG A 357 -5.77 27.47 3.37
C ARG A 357 -7.05 27.35 2.57
N GLN A 358 -7.02 27.71 1.29
CA GLN A 358 -8.19 27.58 0.41
C GLN A 358 -8.60 26.12 0.19
N GLN A 359 -7.64 25.21 -0.01
CA GLN A 359 -7.91 23.79 -0.16
C GLN A 359 -8.44 23.21 1.15
N TRP A 360 -7.84 23.56 2.29
CA TRP A 360 -8.31 23.19 3.61
C TRP A 360 -9.75 23.66 3.89
N SER A 361 -10.05 24.92 3.57
CA SER A 361 -11.41 25.47 3.74
C SER A 361 -12.43 24.72 2.87
N LYS A 362 -12.08 24.39 1.61
CA LYS A 362 -12.94 23.61 0.72
C LYS A 362 -13.15 22.18 1.23
N MET A 363 -12.12 21.57 1.79
CA MET A 363 -12.20 20.25 2.39
C MET A 363 -13.08 20.26 3.63
N ALA A 364 -12.86 21.22 4.53
CA ALA A 364 -13.68 21.41 5.73
C ALA A 364 -15.16 21.72 5.38
N GLU A 365 -15.41 22.47 4.32
CA GLU A 365 -16.77 22.74 3.83
C GLU A 365 -17.42 21.49 3.27
N ARG A 366 -16.71 20.68 2.46
CA ARG A 366 -17.21 19.37 1.99
C ARG A 366 -17.52 18.44 3.15
N ASP A 367 -16.66 18.40 4.18
CA ASP A 367 -16.88 17.61 5.37
C ASP A 367 -18.10 18.09 6.16
N ARG A 368 -18.31 19.41 6.24
CA ARG A 368 -19.48 20.00 6.85
C ARG A 368 -20.76 19.68 6.08
N LEU A 369 -20.76 19.87 4.75
CA LEU A 369 -21.88 19.55 3.89
C LEU A 369 -22.18 18.05 3.91
N SER A 370 -21.15 17.19 3.86
CA SER A 370 -21.34 15.74 3.95
C SER A 370 -21.87 15.30 5.31
N LYS A 371 -21.55 16.03 6.39
CA LYS A 371 -22.14 15.82 7.73
C LYS A 371 -23.56 16.39 7.85
N ALA A 372 -23.87 17.45 7.13
CA ALA A 372 -25.22 18.05 7.10
C ALA A 372 -26.17 17.26 6.22
N ASP A 373 -25.70 16.75 5.05
CA ASP A 373 -26.49 15.92 4.12
C ASP A 373 -26.59 14.45 4.58
N SER A 374 -25.58 13.94 5.24
CA SER A 374 -25.65 12.69 5.99
C SER A 374 -26.25 12.98 7.37
N GLY A 375 -27.41 13.66 7.41
CA GLY A 375 -28.20 13.63 8.63
C GLY A 375 -28.21 12.20 9.16
N VAL A 376 -27.73 12.02 10.37
CA VAL A 376 -27.58 10.84 11.28
C VAL A 376 -28.28 9.52 10.88
N THR A 377 -29.15 9.53 9.86
CA THR A 377 -30.07 8.46 9.49
C THR A 377 -29.48 7.39 8.58
N ARG A 378 -28.66 7.71 7.56
CA ARG A 378 -28.27 6.69 6.57
C ARG A 378 -27.09 5.82 7.02
N SER A 379 -26.03 6.40 7.53
CA SER A 379 -24.88 5.66 8.06
C SER A 379 -25.22 4.86 9.32
N ALA A 380 -26.08 5.39 10.19
CA ALA A 380 -26.55 4.67 11.37
C ALA A 380 -27.50 3.52 11.00
N ILE A 381 -28.35 3.69 9.97
CA ILE A 381 -29.24 2.64 9.47
C ILE A 381 -28.41 1.52 8.80
N ASP A 382 -27.38 1.86 8.02
CA ASP A 382 -26.53 0.87 7.36
C ASP A 382 -25.64 0.12 8.37
N GLU A 383 -25.16 0.79 9.40
CA GLU A 383 -24.43 0.16 10.51
C GLU A 383 -25.35 -0.74 11.35
N VAL A 384 -26.58 -0.32 11.60
CA VAL A 384 -27.57 -1.15 12.33
C VAL A 384 -27.99 -2.34 11.49
N ARG A 385 -28.29 -2.17 10.19
CA ARG A 385 -28.62 -3.27 9.27
C ARG A 385 -27.48 -4.27 9.15
N GLY A 386 -26.23 -3.79 9.00
CA GLY A 386 -25.04 -4.64 8.98
C GLY A 386 -24.87 -5.45 10.27
N LYS A 387 -25.09 -4.83 11.44
CA LYS A 387 -25.05 -5.51 12.75
C LYS A 387 -26.14 -6.57 12.90
N ILE A 388 -27.35 -6.29 12.42
CA ILE A 388 -28.47 -7.24 12.44
C ILE A 388 -28.12 -8.46 11.56
N LEU A 389 -27.59 -8.24 10.38
CA LEU A 389 -27.24 -9.32 9.46
C LEU A 389 -26.08 -10.18 10.00
N ILE A 390 -25.06 -9.56 10.60
CA ILE A 390 -23.97 -10.26 11.29
C ILE A 390 -24.51 -11.14 12.42
N ALA A 391 -25.34 -10.58 13.29
CA ALA A 391 -25.93 -11.32 14.41
C ALA A 391 -26.78 -12.51 13.94
N GLU A 392 -27.50 -12.37 12.83
CA GLU A 392 -28.29 -13.45 12.25
C GLU A 392 -27.41 -14.55 11.64
N LEU A 393 -26.33 -14.20 10.94
CA LEU A 393 -25.38 -15.18 10.43
C LEU A 393 -24.66 -15.94 11.56
N GLU A 394 -24.24 -15.23 12.61
CA GLU A 394 -23.65 -15.86 13.79
C GLU A 394 -24.64 -16.79 14.52
N ARG A 395 -25.91 -16.40 14.61
CA ARG A 395 -26.99 -17.24 15.17
C ARG A 395 -27.21 -18.50 14.33
N ARG A 396 -27.24 -18.37 13.00
CA ARG A 396 -27.39 -19.51 12.09
C ARG A 396 -26.17 -20.43 12.14
N ALA A 397 -24.98 -19.89 12.21
CA ALA A 397 -23.76 -20.65 12.39
C ALA A 397 -23.76 -21.47 13.70
N ALA A 398 -24.32 -20.91 14.79
CA ALA A 398 -24.47 -21.63 16.05
C ALA A 398 -25.49 -22.78 15.97
N ALA A 399 -26.44 -22.70 15.03
CA ALA A 399 -27.49 -23.72 14.80
C ALA A 399 -27.16 -24.65 13.61
N ALA A 400 -26.04 -24.49 12.93
CA ALA A 400 -25.65 -25.26 11.76
C ALA A 400 -25.47 -26.75 12.07
N ALA A 401 -25.93 -27.60 11.17
CA ALA A 401 -25.93 -29.05 11.34
C ALA A 401 -24.55 -29.70 11.15
N ASN A 402 -23.60 -29.01 10.50
CA ASN A 402 -22.26 -29.49 10.25
C ASN A 402 -21.22 -28.33 10.28
N GLU A 403 -19.94 -28.67 10.49
CA GLU A 403 -18.86 -27.69 10.63
C GLU A 403 -18.58 -26.90 9.32
N VAL A 404 -18.84 -27.47 8.14
CA VAL A 404 -18.63 -26.79 6.85
C VAL A 404 -19.62 -25.63 6.70
N GLU A 405 -20.91 -25.90 6.94
CA GLU A 405 -21.96 -24.87 6.91
C GLU A 405 -21.71 -23.79 7.97
N LYS A 406 -21.22 -24.17 9.14
CA LYS A 406 -20.86 -23.25 10.21
C LYS A 406 -19.69 -22.35 9.83
N GLU A 407 -18.62 -22.91 9.26
CA GLU A 407 -17.47 -22.12 8.80
C GLU A 407 -17.84 -21.16 7.67
N GLU A 408 -18.69 -21.58 6.72
CA GLU A 408 -19.21 -20.73 5.66
C GLU A 408 -19.97 -19.53 6.22
N LEU A 409 -20.92 -19.77 7.13
CA LEU A 409 -21.72 -18.71 7.76
C LEU A 409 -20.89 -17.75 8.61
N LEU A 410 -19.88 -18.25 9.34
CA LEU A 410 -18.95 -17.41 10.10
C LEU A 410 -18.03 -16.59 9.19
N SER A 411 -17.58 -17.17 8.08
CA SER A 411 -16.80 -16.46 7.07
C SER A 411 -17.60 -15.32 6.44
N GLU A 412 -18.87 -15.55 6.16
CA GLU A 412 -19.81 -14.55 5.63
C GLU A 412 -20.07 -13.44 6.64
N ALA A 413 -20.28 -13.78 7.93
CA ALA A 413 -20.44 -12.81 9.01
C ALA A 413 -19.19 -11.93 9.20
N ASP A 414 -18.00 -12.54 9.18
CA ASP A 414 -16.74 -11.81 9.29
C ASP A 414 -16.50 -10.89 8.09
N TYR A 415 -16.89 -11.32 6.91
CA TYR A 415 -16.83 -10.48 5.72
C TYR A 415 -17.75 -9.27 5.80
N ILE A 416 -19.03 -9.45 6.19
CA ILE A 416 -19.96 -8.33 6.37
C ILE A 416 -19.48 -7.39 7.48
N LYS A 417 -18.88 -7.93 8.54
CA LYS A 417 -18.24 -7.16 9.60
C LYS A 417 -17.09 -6.28 9.06
N ARG A 418 -16.27 -6.82 8.17
CA ARG A 418 -15.21 -6.05 7.47
C ARG A 418 -15.82 -4.98 6.56
N LEU A 419 -16.87 -5.28 5.80
CA LEU A 419 -17.58 -4.31 4.98
C LEU A 419 -18.16 -3.17 5.80
N THR A 420 -18.86 -3.46 6.90
CA THR A 420 -19.43 -2.42 7.79
C THR A 420 -18.37 -1.57 8.47
N THR A 421 -17.21 -2.16 8.79
CA THR A 421 -16.07 -1.43 9.36
C THR A 421 -15.39 -0.54 8.29
N MET A 422 -15.35 -0.98 7.03
CA MET A 422 -14.83 -0.19 5.90
C MET A 422 -15.76 0.96 5.52
N VAL A 423 -17.07 0.79 5.62
CA VAL A 423 -18.06 1.85 5.35
C VAL A 423 -18.09 2.92 6.45
N GLY A 424 -17.78 2.55 7.70
CA GLY A 424 -17.66 3.49 8.84
C GLY A 424 -16.42 4.40 8.79
N GLY A 425 -15.41 4.06 7.98
CA GLY A 425 -14.23 4.89 7.72
C GLY A 425 -14.33 5.49 6.33
N ARG A 426 -14.60 6.78 6.22
CA ARG A 426 -14.65 7.56 4.95
C ARG A 426 -13.27 7.60 4.26
N GLN A 427 -12.85 6.46 3.71
CA GLN A 427 -11.64 6.38 2.90
C GLN A 427 -12.05 6.06 1.46
N SER A 428 -11.55 6.85 0.52
CA SER A 428 -11.62 6.52 -0.90
C SER A 428 -10.98 5.15 -1.10
N LEU A 429 -11.80 4.15 -1.39
CA LEU A 429 -11.31 2.81 -1.71
C LEU A 429 -10.51 2.87 -3.02
N SER A 430 -9.45 2.07 -3.13
CA SER A 430 -8.80 1.86 -4.42
C SER A 430 -9.78 1.25 -5.41
N LEU A 431 -9.61 1.51 -6.70
CA LEU A 431 -10.47 0.96 -7.74
C LEU A 431 -10.56 -0.57 -7.67
N GLU A 432 -9.45 -1.23 -7.37
CA GLU A 432 -9.41 -2.67 -7.18
C GLU A 432 -10.29 -3.14 -6.01
N ALA A 433 -10.20 -2.46 -4.87
CA ALA A 433 -11.03 -2.78 -3.70
C ALA A 433 -12.52 -2.56 -3.98
N LEU A 434 -12.89 -1.53 -4.77
CA LEU A 434 -14.25 -1.28 -5.21
C LEU A 434 -14.76 -2.42 -6.11
N ILE A 435 -13.93 -2.88 -7.05
CA ILE A 435 -14.28 -4.00 -7.94
C ILE A 435 -14.46 -5.28 -7.12
N TRP A 436 -13.53 -5.65 -6.26
CA TRP A 436 -13.67 -6.84 -5.41
C TRP A 436 -14.90 -6.79 -4.51
N LYS A 437 -15.18 -5.64 -3.92
CA LYS A 437 -16.39 -5.42 -3.12
C LYS A 437 -17.66 -5.58 -3.96
N ALA A 438 -17.66 -5.07 -5.20
CA ALA A 438 -18.78 -5.22 -6.12
C ALA A 438 -19.01 -6.69 -6.52
N LEU A 439 -17.95 -7.42 -6.89
CA LEU A 439 -18.01 -8.82 -7.28
C LEU A 439 -18.59 -9.70 -6.15
N PHE A 440 -18.18 -9.44 -4.93
CA PHE A 440 -18.73 -10.14 -3.77
C PHE A 440 -20.20 -9.79 -3.53
N SER A 441 -20.57 -8.51 -3.68
CA SER A 441 -21.98 -8.12 -3.55
C SER A 441 -22.85 -8.84 -4.58
N VAL A 442 -22.39 -8.99 -5.83
CA VAL A 442 -23.09 -9.75 -6.88
C VAL A 442 -23.25 -11.23 -6.48
N GLU A 443 -22.19 -11.86 -6.00
CA GLU A 443 -22.23 -13.25 -5.54
C GLU A 443 -23.24 -13.45 -4.42
N SER A 444 -23.18 -12.60 -3.41
CA SER A 444 -24.08 -12.68 -2.27
C SER A 444 -25.51 -12.37 -2.66
N LEU A 445 -25.74 -11.38 -3.53
CA LEU A 445 -27.07 -11.06 -4.08
C LEU A 445 -27.66 -12.25 -4.83
N HIS A 446 -26.87 -12.92 -5.68
CA HIS A 446 -27.29 -14.12 -6.39
C HIS A 446 -27.72 -15.22 -5.41
N LYS A 447 -26.89 -15.55 -4.43
CA LYS A 447 -27.14 -16.57 -3.41
C LYS A 447 -28.43 -16.27 -2.62
N TYR A 448 -28.57 -15.07 -2.08
CA TYR A 448 -29.75 -14.69 -1.30
C TYR A 448 -31.02 -14.63 -2.15
N THR A 449 -30.95 -14.22 -3.40
CA THR A 449 -32.09 -14.19 -4.32
C THR A 449 -32.58 -15.62 -4.63
N VAL A 450 -31.67 -16.55 -4.92
CA VAL A 450 -32.01 -17.97 -5.12
C VAL A 450 -32.64 -18.56 -3.89
N GLN A 451 -32.05 -18.36 -2.71
CA GLN A 451 -32.60 -18.88 -1.44
C GLN A 451 -33.98 -18.30 -1.12
N ARG A 452 -34.15 -16.99 -1.32
CA ARG A 452 -35.46 -16.36 -1.10
C ARG A 452 -36.52 -16.94 -2.03
N ASN A 453 -36.25 -17.07 -3.31
CA ASN A 453 -37.21 -17.63 -4.28
C ASN A 453 -37.59 -19.07 -3.93
N GLN A 454 -36.64 -19.90 -3.54
CA GLN A 454 -36.91 -21.27 -3.07
C GLN A 454 -37.81 -21.29 -1.82
N MET A 455 -37.54 -20.39 -0.86
CA MET A 455 -38.37 -20.27 0.34
C MET A 455 -39.75 -19.72 0.03
N GLU A 456 -39.91 -18.81 -0.92
CA GLU A 456 -41.21 -18.31 -1.37
C GLU A 456 -42.03 -19.40 -2.06
N ASP A 457 -41.42 -20.23 -2.90
CA ASP A 457 -42.05 -21.37 -3.52
C ASP A 457 -42.55 -22.40 -2.47
N GLU A 458 -41.69 -22.70 -1.50
CA GLU A 458 -42.07 -23.60 -0.40
C GLU A 458 -43.18 -23.01 0.47
N LEU A 459 -43.12 -21.71 0.77
CA LEU A 459 -44.17 -21.00 1.49
C LEU A 459 -45.50 -21.09 0.75
N GLN A 460 -45.52 -20.97 -0.57
CA GLN A 460 -46.75 -21.14 -1.36
C GLN A 460 -47.28 -22.58 -1.29
N ARG A 461 -46.38 -23.58 -1.34
CA ARG A 461 -46.78 -25.00 -1.15
C ARG A 461 -47.38 -25.23 0.21
N LEU A 462 -46.78 -24.75 1.30
CA LEU A 462 -47.31 -24.91 2.65
C LEU A 462 -48.65 -24.19 2.84
N LYS A 463 -48.81 -23.00 2.26
CA LYS A 463 -50.08 -22.27 2.27
C LYS A 463 -51.19 -23.02 1.51
N LYS A 464 -50.86 -23.67 0.39
CA LYS A 464 -51.80 -24.50 -0.36
C LYS A 464 -52.19 -25.73 0.43
N MET A 465 -51.27 -26.42 1.07
CA MET A 465 -51.56 -27.56 1.96
C MET A 465 -52.48 -27.16 3.10
N LYS A 466 -52.30 -25.98 3.68
CA LYS A 466 -53.18 -25.45 4.75
C LYS A 466 -54.62 -25.19 4.30
N SER A 467 -54.85 -25.03 2.99
CA SER A 467 -56.21 -24.83 2.45
C SER A 467 -57.02 -26.14 2.30
N GLU A 468 -56.39 -27.31 2.53
CA GLU A 468 -57.04 -28.62 2.53
C GLU A 468 -57.50 -29.00 3.93
N PRO A 469 -58.52 -29.86 4.10
CA PRO A 469 -58.97 -30.28 5.41
C PRO A 469 -57.91 -31.18 6.09
N LEU A 470 -57.32 -30.67 7.19
CA LEU A 470 -56.25 -31.32 7.95
C LEU A 470 -56.62 -31.48 9.43
N PRO A 471 -56.05 -32.49 10.14
CA PRO A 471 -56.12 -32.61 11.58
C PRO A 471 -55.59 -31.41 12.34
N GLU A 472 -56.16 -31.08 13.50
CA GLU A 472 -55.77 -29.86 14.26
C GLU A 472 -54.27 -29.83 14.64
N SER A 473 -53.67 -30.99 14.97
CA SER A 473 -52.24 -31.14 15.28
C SER A 473 -51.32 -30.85 14.08
N GLU A 474 -51.77 -31.16 12.86
CA GLU A 474 -51.03 -30.87 11.64
C GLU A 474 -51.12 -29.40 11.25
N ILE A 475 -52.28 -28.75 11.51
CA ILE A 475 -52.48 -27.31 11.29
C ILE A 475 -51.54 -26.49 12.19
N GLU A 476 -51.34 -26.90 13.45
CA GLU A 476 -50.43 -26.20 14.36
C GLU A 476 -48.96 -26.29 13.89
N SER A 477 -48.53 -27.50 13.49
CA SER A 477 -47.20 -27.72 12.92
C SER A 477 -46.97 -26.90 11.63
N LEU A 478 -47.98 -26.90 10.76
CA LEU A 478 -47.94 -26.16 9.49
C LEU A 478 -47.87 -24.64 9.71
N ASN A 479 -48.60 -24.12 10.69
CA ASN A 479 -48.55 -22.71 11.06
C ASN A 479 -47.16 -22.31 11.58
N LYS A 480 -46.51 -23.15 12.38
CA LYS A 480 -45.15 -22.92 12.88
C LYS A 480 -44.15 -22.87 11.73
N ASN A 481 -44.25 -23.80 10.78
CA ASN A 481 -43.38 -23.83 9.60
C ASN A 481 -43.60 -22.61 8.70
N ILE A 482 -44.84 -22.22 8.44
CA ILE A 482 -45.21 -21.02 7.66
C ILE A 482 -44.63 -19.76 8.33
N SER A 483 -44.76 -19.64 9.67
CA SER A 483 -44.24 -18.50 10.42
C SER A 483 -42.71 -18.43 10.33
N GLY A 484 -42.01 -19.55 10.56
CA GLY A 484 -40.56 -19.63 10.48
C GLY A 484 -40.02 -19.30 9.07
N LEU A 485 -40.68 -19.83 8.04
CA LEU A 485 -40.31 -19.56 6.66
C LEU A 485 -40.56 -18.10 6.24
N THR A 486 -41.66 -17.52 6.74
CA THR A 486 -41.96 -16.09 6.51
C THR A 486 -40.91 -15.18 7.15
N GLU A 487 -40.45 -15.52 8.34
CA GLU A 487 -39.36 -14.80 9.02
C GLU A 487 -38.04 -14.91 8.24
N GLN A 488 -37.69 -16.11 7.75
CA GLN A 488 -36.47 -16.31 6.94
C GLN A 488 -36.52 -15.55 5.61
N ILE A 489 -37.67 -15.50 4.94
CA ILE A 489 -37.88 -14.70 3.72
C ILE A 489 -37.67 -13.21 4.02
N SER A 490 -38.19 -12.73 5.14
CA SER A 490 -38.00 -11.32 5.56
C SER A 490 -36.54 -10.99 5.79
N HIS A 491 -35.79 -11.88 6.44
CA HIS A 491 -34.34 -11.70 6.64
C HIS A 491 -33.53 -11.70 5.32
N SER A 492 -33.86 -12.64 4.42
CA SER A 492 -33.22 -12.70 3.10
C SER A 492 -33.53 -11.46 2.27
N SER A 493 -34.74 -10.92 2.34
CA SER A 493 -35.10 -9.67 1.66
C SER A 493 -34.33 -8.48 2.20
N ALA A 494 -34.18 -8.37 3.53
CA ALA A 494 -33.38 -7.31 4.14
C ALA A 494 -31.87 -7.40 3.75
N ALA A 495 -31.33 -8.62 3.61
CA ALA A 495 -29.99 -8.84 3.13
C ALA A 495 -29.81 -8.40 1.65
N ILE A 496 -30.79 -8.75 0.81
CA ILE A 496 -30.81 -8.33 -0.61
C ILE A 496 -30.82 -6.82 -0.72
N ASP A 497 -31.67 -6.12 0.03
CA ASP A 497 -31.74 -4.65 0.01
C ASP A 497 -30.40 -4.03 0.42
N TYR A 498 -29.79 -4.50 1.51
CA TYR A 498 -28.48 -4.00 1.96
C TYR A 498 -27.38 -4.21 0.94
N LEU A 499 -27.29 -5.42 0.36
CA LEU A 499 -26.26 -5.76 -0.63
C LEU A 499 -26.44 -4.98 -1.94
N THR A 500 -27.69 -4.74 -2.35
CA THR A 500 -28.04 -3.96 -3.53
C THR A 500 -27.62 -2.50 -3.35
N ASP A 501 -27.92 -1.90 -2.20
CA ASP A 501 -27.49 -0.54 -1.87
C ASP A 501 -25.95 -0.44 -1.84
N SER A 502 -25.27 -1.42 -1.24
CA SER A 502 -23.81 -1.50 -1.19
C SER A 502 -23.18 -1.65 -2.59
N TYR A 503 -23.80 -2.44 -3.45
CA TYR A 503 -23.36 -2.63 -4.84
C TYR A 503 -23.51 -1.34 -5.65
N LEU A 504 -24.65 -0.67 -5.54
CA LEU A 504 -24.92 0.60 -6.22
C LEU A 504 -23.95 1.69 -5.79
N GLU A 505 -23.59 1.73 -4.51
CA GLU A 505 -22.57 2.64 -4.00
C GLU A 505 -21.18 2.36 -4.62
N ASN A 506 -20.83 1.08 -4.81
CA ASN A 506 -19.58 0.71 -5.47
C ASN A 506 -19.54 1.17 -6.93
N ILE A 507 -20.66 1.07 -7.65
CA ILE A 507 -20.78 1.60 -9.01
C ILE A 507 -20.57 3.11 -9.01
N ARG A 508 -21.23 3.85 -8.12
CA ARG A 508 -21.08 5.32 -7.98
C ARG A 508 -19.67 5.74 -7.65
N GLU A 509 -19.04 5.06 -6.70
CA GLU A 509 -17.65 5.34 -6.32
C GLU A 509 -16.66 5.04 -7.46
N SER A 510 -16.93 4.01 -8.26
CA SER A 510 -16.12 3.65 -9.43
C SER A 510 -16.11 4.77 -10.49
N GLN A 511 -17.17 5.56 -10.61
CA GLN A 511 -17.23 6.70 -11.56
C GLN A 511 -16.24 7.83 -11.21
N LYS A 512 -15.59 7.80 -10.06
CA LYS A 512 -14.50 8.74 -9.73
C LYS A 512 -13.20 8.45 -10.50
N PHE A 513 -13.11 7.29 -11.13
CA PHE A 513 -11.99 6.86 -11.96
C PHE A 513 -12.35 7.05 -13.45
N SER A 514 -11.32 7.19 -14.29
CA SER A 514 -11.56 7.24 -15.74
C SER A 514 -12.03 5.87 -16.24
N GLN A 515 -12.86 5.86 -17.30
CA GLN A 515 -13.34 4.63 -17.91
C GLN A 515 -12.17 3.71 -18.31
N ASP A 516 -11.11 4.29 -18.89
CA ASP A 516 -9.89 3.54 -19.26
C ASP A 516 -9.18 2.91 -18.04
N ALA A 517 -9.23 3.53 -16.86
CA ALA A 517 -8.64 2.96 -15.65
C ALA A 517 -9.48 1.78 -15.16
N ILE A 518 -10.80 1.90 -15.22
CA ILE A 518 -11.74 0.82 -14.85
C ILE A 518 -11.53 -0.38 -15.77
N GLU A 519 -11.52 -0.17 -17.09
CA GLU A 519 -11.33 -1.25 -18.06
C GLU A 519 -9.99 -1.96 -17.90
N ARG A 520 -8.89 -1.21 -17.74
CA ARG A 520 -7.58 -1.82 -17.49
C ARG A 520 -7.55 -2.66 -16.22
N GLN A 521 -8.20 -2.21 -15.16
CA GLN A 521 -8.23 -2.94 -13.89
C GLN A 521 -9.08 -4.21 -14.02
N LEU A 522 -10.22 -4.14 -14.71
CA LEU A 522 -11.05 -5.31 -15.01
C LEU A 522 -10.27 -6.34 -15.86
N ASP A 523 -9.63 -5.90 -16.94
CA ASP A 523 -8.83 -6.76 -17.81
C ASP A 523 -7.64 -7.39 -17.06
N SER A 524 -7.02 -6.65 -16.16
CA SER A 524 -5.95 -7.19 -15.30
C SER A 524 -6.46 -8.31 -14.40
N LEU A 525 -7.66 -8.19 -13.85
CA LEU A 525 -8.28 -9.25 -13.04
C LEU A 525 -8.63 -10.48 -13.86
N PHE A 526 -9.02 -10.34 -15.12
CA PHE A 526 -9.24 -11.46 -16.04
C PHE A 526 -7.95 -12.25 -16.36
N GLN A 527 -6.81 -11.57 -16.45
CA GLN A 527 -5.53 -12.16 -16.89
C GLN A 527 -4.73 -12.85 -15.79
N HIS A 528 -4.90 -12.44 -14.53
CA HIS A 528 -3.97 -12.81 -13.44
C HIS A 528 -4.42 -13.98 -12.56
N GLN A 529 -5.46 -14.72 -12.94
CA GLN A 529 -6.00 -15.76 -12.07
C GLN A 529 -5.46 -17.16 -12.38
N ILE A 530 -4.63 -17.65 -11.46
CA ILE A 530 -4.34 -19.07 -11.27
C ILE A 530 -5.49 -19.67 -10.43
N LEU A 531 -6.66 -19.83 -11.02
CA LEU A 531 -7.82 -20.44 -10.37
C LEU A 531 -8.26 -21.68 -11.15
N GLU A 532 -8.88 -22.63 -10.45
CA GLU A 532 -9.56 -23.76 -11.07
C GLU A 532 -10.62 -23.27 -12.08
N GLU A 533 -10.84 -24.04 -13.14
CA GLU A 533 -11.63 -23.64 -14.32
C GLU A 533 -13.09 -23.27 -13.95
N SER A 534 -13.67 -23.94 -12.95
CA SER A 534 -15.01 -23.65 -12.44
C SER A 534 -15.12 -22.31 -11.72
N LEU A 535 -14.13 -21.97 -10.90
CA LEU A 535 -14.04 -20.69 -10.19
C LEU A 535 -13.76 -19.53 -11.16
N ARG A 536 -12.97 -19.78 -12.19
CA ARG A 536 -12.68 -18.81 -13.25
C ARG A 536 -13.93 -18.41 -14.03
N SER A 537 -14.78 -19.38 -14.42
CA SER A 537 -16.03 -19.11 -15.12
C SER A 537 -16.97 -18.23 -14.31
N SER A 538 -17.22 -18.59 -13.05
CA SER A 538 -18.09 -17.84 -12.15
C SER A 538 -17.59 -16.41 -11.89
N LEU A 539 -16.28 -16.21 -11.76
CA LEU A 539 -15.74 -14.88 -11.55
C LEU A 539 -15.82 -14.00 -12.81
N ASN A 540 -15.61 -14.60 -13.98
CA ASN A 540 -15.72 -13.90 -15.26
C ASN A 540 -17.16 -13.40 -15.50
N SER A 541 -18.18 -14.21 -15.23
CA SER A 541 -19.59 -13.77 -15.31
C SER A 541 -19.84 -12.56 -14.43
N ARG A 542 -19.35 -12.57 -13.19
CA ARG A 542 -19.52 -11.44 -12.24
C ARG A 542 -18.77 -10.18 -12.68
N LEU A 543 -17.57 -10.32 -13.24
CA LEU A 543 -16.81 -9.20 -13.79
C LEU A 543 -17.56 -8.57 -14.97
N GLU A 544 -18.11 -9.37 -15.88
CA GLU A 544 -18.92 -8.89 -17.01
C GLU A 544 -20.21 -8.21 -16.53
N PHE A 545 -20.87 -8.76 -15.52
CA PHE A 545 -22.05 -8.17 -14.90
C PHE A 545 -21.73 -6.78 -14.34
N PHE A 546 -20.63 -6.65 -13.60
CA PHE A 546 -20.20 -5.37 -13.05
C PHE A 546 -19.77 -4.38 -14.14
N ARG A 547 -19.05 -4.85 -15.17
CA ARG A 547 -18.66 -4.04 -16.34
C ARG A 547 -19.88 -3.44 -17.05
N ASN A 548 -20.90 -4.26 -17.27
CA ASN A 548 -22.16 -3.82 -17.90
C ASN A 548 -22.83 -2.73 -17.07
N HIS A 549 -22.98 -2.93 -15.77
CA HIS A 549 -23.63 -1.94 -14.90
C HIS A 549 -22.83 -0.64 -14.80
N ILE A 550 -21.50 -0.67 -14.74
CA ILE A 550 -20.67 0.54 -14.77
C ILE A 550 -20.88 1.31 -16.08
N SER A 551 -20.87 0.63 -17.21
CA SER A 551 -21.04 1.25 -18.53
C SER A 551 -22.41 1.88 -18.68
N ARG A 552 -23.47 1.18 -18.26
CA ARG A 552 -24.86 1.69 -18.28
C ARG A 552 -25.01 2.89 -17.34
N TYR A 553 -24.46 2.83 -16.14
CA TYR A 553 -24.50 3.94 -15.17
C TYR A 553 -23.74 5.17 -15.69
N ALA A 554 -22.61 4.99 -16.35
CA ALA A 554 -21.85 6.09 -16.95
C ALA A 554 -22.63 6.80 -18.08
N THR A 555 -23.46 6.05 -18.82
CA THR A 555 -24.30 6.57 -19.91
C THR A 555 -25.57 7.22 -19.38
N ASN A 556 -26.26 6.56 -18.45
CA ASN A 556 -27.49 7.03 -17.82
C ASN A 556 -27.60 6.53 -16.37
N PRO A 557 -27.29 7.38 -15.37
CA PRO A 557 -27.36 6.97 -13.96
C PRO A 557 -28.71 6.43 -13.49
N ASP A 558 -29.80 6.87 -14.13
CA ASP A 558 -31.16 6.41 -13.80
C ASP A 558 -31.47 4.99 -14.29
N ASP A 559 -30.63 4.43 -15.13
CA ASP A 559 -30.78 3.07 -15.67
C ASP A 559 -30.37 1.98 -14.67
N ILE A 560 -29.59 2.33 -13.67
CA ILE A 560 -29.13 1.41 -12.63
C ILE A 560 -29.74 1.80 -11.28
N ARG A 561 -30.86 1.15 -10.95
CA ARG A 561 -31.59 1.29 -9.69
C ARG A 561 -31.61 -0.05 -8.96
N PRO A 562 -31.93 -0.07 -7.65
CA PRO A 562 -32.04 -1.31 -6.89
C PRO A 562 -32.90 -2.38 -7.59
N GLU A 563 -34.05 -1.97 -8.12
CA GLU A 563 -34.98 -2.88 -8.79
C GLU A 563 -34.39 -3.47 -10.08
N THR A 564 -33.64 -2.65 -10.84
CA THR A 564 -32.99 -3.07 -12.09
C THR A 564 -31.89 -4.09 -11.79
N ILE A 565 -31.07 -3.85 -10.76
CA ILE A 565 -29.99 -4.77 -10.33
C ILE A 565 -30.58 -6.13 -9.93
N ILE A 566 -31.66 -6.14 -9.14
CA ILE A 566 -32.33 -7.36 -8.71
C ILE A 566 -32.91 -8.11 -9.93
N GLN A 567 -33.55 -7.40 -10.88
CA GLN A 567 -34.08 -8.02 -12.09
C GLN A 567 -32.98 -8.61 -12.98
N ASP A 568 -31.87 -7.92 -13.14
CA ASP A 568 -30.74 -8.40 -13.93
C ASP A 568 -30.14 -9.67 -13.30
N ILE A 569 -30.04 -9.73 -11.96
CA ILE A 569 -29.61 -10.95 -11.23
C ILE A 569 -30.62 -12.10 -11.44
N ILE A 570 -31.93 -11.83 -11.35
CA ILE A 570 -32.96 -12.86 -11.57
C ILE A 570 -32.88 -13.40 -12.99
N SER A 571 -32.66 -12.53 -13.99
CA SER A 571 -32.54 -12.97 -15.39
C SER A 571 -31.30 -13.83 -15.63
N GLU A 572 -30.18 -13.56 -14.94
CA GLU A 572 -28.96 -14.37 -14.99
C GLU A 572 -29.16 -15.76 -14.35
N ILE A 573 -29.95 -15.84 -13.27
CA ILE A 573 -30.30 -17.10 -12.59
C ILE A 573 -31.17 -17.99 -13.50
N THR A 574 -32.05 -17.39 -14.31
CA THR A 574 -33.02 -18.12 -15.15
C THR A 574 -32.50 -18.45 -16.55
N SER A 575 -31.40 -17.87 -16.99
CA SER A 575 -30.71 -18.17 -18.24
C SER A 575 -29.69 -19.28 -18.08
#